data_6527e36bd5f90a59c80422028fce919a
#
_entry.id   6527e36bd5f90a59c80422028fce919a
#
_cell.length_a   1.000
_cell.length_b   1.000
_cell.length_c   1.000
_cell.angle_alpha   90.00
_cell.angle_beta   90.00
_cell.angle_gamma   90.00
#
_symmetry.space_group_name_H-M   'P 1'
#
loop_
_entity.id
_entity.type
_entity.pdbx_description
1 polymer ?
#
loop_
_entity_poly.entity_id
_entity_poly.type
_entity_poly.pdbx_seq_one_letter_code
_entity_poly.pdbx_strand_id
1 'polypeptide(L)'
;MKNKIYFSTLLVIAFSLLTYIGWRVTGGSEEGDFECQAKLHVDMGADTCKGSSVFELFLSMHDNGKGYLLVTGSYSCPNSQKQFVDRAVDFTYKKEGSYYTLHFGARDHELTNISSIFKYDNIRIKMTKLDPMEYLFDVPLRSPFVCKKE
;
A
#
# COMPACT_ATOMS: atom_id res chain seq x y z
N MET A 1 35.52 -38.13 -31.80
CA MET A 1 34.09 -38.17 -31.39
C MET A 1 33.87 -37.64 -29.97
N LYS A 2 34.76 -37.84 -29.00
CA LYS A 2 34.61 -37.38 -27.59
C LYS A 2 34.46 -35.84 -27.44
N ASN A 3 35.21 -35.03 -28.19
CA ASN A 3 35.16 -33.57 -28.08
C ASN A 3 33.82 -32.93 -28.51
N LYS A 4 33.07 -33.56 -29.41
CA LYS A 4 31.76 -33.06 -29.85
C LYS A 4 30.69 -33.25 -28.75
N ILE A 5 30.81 -34.33 -27.96
CA ILE A 5 29.88 -34.62 -26.86
C ILE A 5 30.11 -33.62 -25.73
N TYR A 6 31.35 -33.32 -25.36
CA TYR A 6 31.68 -32.32 -24.34
C TYR A 6 31.20 -30.90 -24.72
N PHE A 7 31.36 -30.55 -25.99
CA PHE A 7 30.90 -29.24 -26.47
C PHE A 7 29.38 -29.11 -26.43
N SER A 8 28.65 -30.18 -26.78
CA SER A 8 27.19 -30.22 -26.74
C SER A 8 26.66 -30.15 -25.31
N THR A 9 27.27 -30.88 -24.36
CA THR A 9 26.85 -30.82 -22.94
C THR A 9 27.11 -29.46 -22.29
N LEU A 10 28.21 -28.81 -22.64
CA LEU A 10 28.58 -27.49 -22.15
C LEU A 10 27.57 -26.41 -22.64
N LEU A 11 27.12 -26.56 -23.89
CA LEU A 11 26.14 -25.65 -24.50
C LEU A 11 24.75 -25.79 -23.85
N VAL A 12 24.33 -27.02 -23.52
CA VAL A 12 23.04 -27.25 -22.80
C VAL A 12 23.09 -26.70 -21.40
N ILE A 13 24.20 -26.85 -20.67
CA ILE A 13 24.35 -26.27 -19.33
C ILE A 13 24.32 -24.74 -19.38
N ALA A 14 25.03 -24.13 -20.34
CA ALA A 14 25.02 -22.67 -20.49
C ALA A 14 23.62 -22.14 -20.82
N PHE A 15 22.87 -22.84 -21.68
CA PHE A 15 21.50 -22.43 -22.03
C PHE A 15 20.54 -22.58 -20.87
N SER A 16 20.64 -23.65 -20.05
CA SER A 16 19.80 -23.80 -18.85
C SER A 16 20.13 -22.78 -17.76
N LEU A 17 21.38 -22.36 -17.61
CA LEU A 17 21.76 -21.29 -16.70
C LEU A 17 21.22 -19.93 -17.17
N LEU A 18 21.30 -19.65 -18.47
CA LEU A 18 20.75 -18.40 -19.02
C LEU A 18 19.24 -18.32 -18.88
N THR A 19 18.52 -19.42 -19.11
CA THR A 19 17.06 -19.48 -18.93
C THR A 19 16.68 -19.35 -17.45
N TYR A 20 17.45 -19.97 -16.54
CA TYR A 20 17.22 -19.85 -15.10
C TYR A 20 17.46 -18.41 -14.58
N ILE A 21 18.55 -17.78 -15.03
CA ILE A 21 18.86 -16.38 -14.69
C ILE A 21 17.80 -15.45 -15.30
N GLY A 22 17.42 -15.65 -16.56
CA GLY A 22 16.37 -14.90 -17.23
C GLY A 22 15.05 -14.99 -16.46
N TRP A 23 14.65 -16.17 -16.00
CA TRP A 23 13.42 -16.35 -15.22
C TRP A 23 13.49 -15.69 -13.84
N ARG A 24 14.66 -15.69 -13.21
CA ARG A 24 14.87 -15.00 -11.92
C ARG A 24 14.82 -13.47 -12.07
N VAL A 25 15.32 -12.94 -13.18
CA VAL A 25 15.33 -11.50 -13.45
C VAL A 25 13.97 -11.00 -13.90
N THR A 26 13.23 -11.80 -14.68
CA THR A 26 11.90 -11.42 -15.19
C THR A 26 10.74 -11.89 -14.30
N GLY A 27 10.95 -12.87 -13.43
CA GLY A 27 9.93 -13.45 -12.54
C GLY A 27 9.73 -12.72 -11.20
N GLY A 28 10.27 -11.55 -11.01
CA GLY A 28 10.37 -10.95 -9.69
C GLY A 28 10.02 -9.48 -9.54
N SER A 29 9.06 -8.97 -10.26
CA SER A 29 8.34 -7.78 -9.78
C SER A 29 7.05 -7.59 -10.59
N GLU A 30 5.92 -7.96 -10.02
CA GLU A 30 4.68 -7.25 -10.30
C GLU A 30 4.82 -5.84 -9.69
N GLU A 31 5.79 -5.08 -10.16
CA GLU A 31 5.94 -3.66 -9.90
C GLU A 31 5.23 -2.89 -11.03
N GLY A 32 3.93 -3.15 -11.15
CA GLY A 32 3.01 -2.27 -11.82
C GLY A 32 2.35 -1.35 -10.78
N ASP A 33 1.64 -0.37 -11.25
CA ASP A 33 0.81 0.47 -10.42
C ASP A 33 -0.08 -0.40 -9.52
N PHE A 34 -0.08 -0.08 -8.24
CA PHE A 34 -0.88 -0.78 -7.24
C PHE A 34 -2.02 0.10 -6.80
N GLU A 35 -3.24 -0.38 -6.97
CA GLU A 35 -4.45 0.32 -6.57
C GLU A 35 -5.30 -0.61 -5.71
N CYS A 36 -5.81 -0.06 -4.62
CA CYS A 36 -6.71 -0.81 -3.76
C CYS A 36 -7.69 0.08 -3.00
N GLN A 37 -8.81 -0.50 -2.62
CA GLN A 37 -9.88 0.14 -1.87
C GLN A 37 -10.10 -0.55 -0.52
N ALA A 38 -10.33 0.24 0.53
CA ALA A 38 -10.64 -0.26 1.87
C ALA A 38 -11.75 0.53 2.52
N LYS A 39 -12.56 -0.15 3.34
CA LYS A 39 -13.55 0.50 4.22
C LYS A 39 -13.08 0.44 5.64
N LEU A 40 -12.95 1.59 6.27
CA LEU A 40 -12.51 1.71 7.66
C LEU A 40 -13.66 2.15 8.55
N HIS A 41 -13.87 1.40 9.61
CA HIS A 41 -14.68 1.85 10.74
C HIS A 41 -13.75 2.50 11.75
N VAL A 42 -13.97 3.78 11.99
CA VAL A 42 -13.14 4.56 12.90
C VAL A 42 -13.98 4.96 14.10
N ASP A 43 -13.63 4.43 15.26
CA ASP A 43 -14.16 4.94 16.52
C ASP A 43 -13.42 6.23 16.87
N MET A 44 -14.11 7.34 16.73
CA MET A 44 -13.56 8.62 17.12
C MET A 44 -13.54 8.74 18.63
N GLY A 45 -12.44 8.30 19.23
CA GLY A 45 -12.20 8.35 20.68
C GLY A 45 -11.62 9.65 21.17
N ALA A 46 -11.82 10.76 20.46
CA ALA A 46 -11.40 12.06 20.96
C ALA A 46 -12.38 12.58 22.01
N ASP A 47 -11.88 13.28 23.01
CA ASP A 47 -12.67 13.87 24.11
C ASP A 47 -13.83 14.77 23.63
N THR A 48 -13.84 15.13 22.37
CA THR A 48 -14.82 16.02 21.74
C THR A 48 -15.87 15.32 20.87
N CYS A 49 -15.62 14.07 20.46
CA CYS A 49 -16.50 13.39 19.51
C CYS A 49 -16.54 11.88 19.71
N LYS A 50 -17.55 11.38 20.42
CA LYS A 50 -17.83 9.94 20.54
C LYS A 50 -18.81 9.54 19.45
N GLY A 51 -18.33 9.02 18.34
CA GLY A 51 -19.15 8.53 17.24
C GLY A 51 -18.41 7.48 16.44
N SER A 52 -19.14 6.56 15.83
CA SER A 52 -18.60 5.65 14.83
C SER A 52 -18.70 6.32 13.46
N SER A 53 -17.66 6.23 12.68
CA SER A 53 -17.59 6.82 11.36
C SER A 53 -17.10 5.78 10.36
N VAL A 54 -17.62 5.82 9.16
CA VAL A 54 -17.21 4.94 8.08
C VAL A 54 -16.49 5.77 7.05
N PHE A 55 -15.26 5.42 6.76
CA PHE A 55 -14.46 6.03 5.72
C PHE A 55 -14.12 5.00 4.66
N GLU A 56 -14.14 5.42 3.42
CA GLU A 56 -13.61 4.68 2.29
C GLU A 56 -12.25 5.29 1.96
N LEU A 57 -11.26 4.40 1.82
CA LEU A 57 -9.91 4.76 1.41
C LEU A 57 -9.67 4.16 0.04
N PHE A 58 -9.18 4.97 -0.88
CA PHE A 58 -8.60 4.51 -2.13
C PHE A 58 -7.12 4.88 -2.13
N LEU A 59 -6.28 3.87 -2.27
CA LEU A 59 -4.83 4.01 -2.30
C LEU A 59 -4.32 3.69 -3.70
N SER A 60 -3.59 4.61 -4.30
CA SER A 60 -2.86 4.37 -5.55
C SER A 60 -1.37 4.59 -5.31
N MET A 61 -0.56 3.63 -5.72
CA MET A 61 0.90 3.64 -5.63
C MET A 61 1.48 3.34 -7.01
N HIS A 62 2.28 4.27 -7.53
CA HIS A 62 2.91 4.15 -8.84
C HIS A 62 4.35 3.66 -8.69
N ASP A 63 4.86 2.96 -9.68
CA ASP A 63 6.23 2.38 -9.70
C ASP A 63 7.35 3.44 -9.58
N ASN A 64 7.04 4.71 -9.85
CA ASN A 64 7.95 5.85 -9.71
C ASN A 64 8.15 6.33 -8.25
N GLY A 65 7.61 5.60 -7.25
CA GLY A 65 7.70 5.93 -5.82
C GLY A 65 6.78 7.05 -5.37
N LYS A 66 5.77 7.40 -6.17
CA LYS A 66 4.72 8.37 -5.83
C LYS A 66 3.38 7.66 -5.69
N GLY A 67 2.49 8.27 -4.93
CA GLY A 67 1.12 7.78 -4.80
C GLY A 67 0.20 8.83 -4.24
N TYR A 68 -1.06 8.50 -4.18
CA TYR A 68 -2.07 9.32 -3.52
C TYR A 68 -3.05 8.45 -2.74
N LEU A 69 -3.63 9.04 -1.73
CA LEU A 69 -4.66 8.45 -0.89
C LEU A 69 -5.89 9.33 -0.96
N LEU A 70 -7.02 8.79 -1.43
CA LEU A 70 -8.32 9.43 -1.31
C LEU A 70 -9.00 8.95 -0.03
N VAL A 71 -9.51 9.87 0.75
CA VAL A 71 -10.27 9.61 1.98
C VAL A 71 -11.64 10.22 1.81
N THR A 72 -12.66 9.37 1.69
CA THR A 72 -14.04 9.80 1.59
C THR A 72 -14.86 9.21 2.71
N GLY A 73 -15.83 9.93 3.19
CA GLY A 73 -16.67 9.43 4.27
C GLY A 73 -17.46 10.51 4.98
N SER A 74 -17.99 10.14 6.11
CA SER A 74 -18.71 11.08 6.94
C SER A 74 -18.60 10.71 8.41
N TYR A 75 -18.59 11.71 9.26
CA TYR A 75 -18.62 11.56 10.71
C TYR A 75 -19.67 12.45 11.33
N SER A 76 -20.15 12.06 12.47
CA SER A 76 -21.14 12.78 13.23
C SER A 76 -20.74 12.78 14.70
N CYS A 77 -20.66 13.95 15.28
CA CYS A 77 -20.45 14.10 16.72
C CYS A 77 -21.81 14.30 17.42
N PRO A 78 -21.96 13.87 18.70
CA PRO A 78 -23.16 14.15 19.47
C PRO A 78 -23.46 15.64 19.43
N ASN A 79 -24.72 16.00 19.10
CA ASN A 79 -25.21 17.38 18.99
C ASN A 79 -24.63 18.23 17.85
N SER A 80 -23.97 17.63 16.85
CA SER A 80 -23.52 18.35 15.66
C SER A 80 -24.10 17.74 14.38
N GLN A 81 -24.13 18.54 13.32
CA GLN A 81 -24.53 18.05 12.00
C GLN A 81 -23.49 17.08 11.45
N LYS A 82 -23.96 16.13 10.65
CA LYS A 82 -23.09 15.18 9.91
C LYS A 82 -22.15 15.96 9.01
N GLN A 83 -20.87 15.71 9.14
CA GLN A 83 -19.81 16.31 8.33
C GLN A 83 -19.32 15.28 7.31
N PHE A 84 -19.05 15.74 6.10
CA PHE A 84 -18.52 14.93 5.02
C PHE A 84 -17.07 15.28 4.79
N VAL A 85 -16.29 14.26 4.49
CA VAL A 85 -14.87 14.36 4.17
C VAL A 85 -14.67 13.80 2.78
N ASP A 86 -13.99 14.56 1.95
CA ASP A 86 -13.56 14.17 0.62
C ASP A 86 -12.21 14.86 0.36
N ARG A 87 -11.13 14.14 0.60
CA ARG A 87 -9.77 14.68 0.56
C ARG A 87 -8.81 13.73 -0.12
N ALA A 88 -7.91 14.32 -0.90
CA ALA A 88 -6.77 13.64 -1.49
C ALA A 88 -5.48 14.04 -0.77
N VAL A 89 -4.61 13.08 -0.53
CA VAL A 89 -3.30 13.28 0.04
C VAL A 89 -2.27 12.65 -0.85
N ASP A 90 -1.40 13.46 -1.43
CA ASP A 90 -0.25 12.96 -2.18
C ASP A 90 0.84 12.50 -1.22
N PHE A 91 1.55 11.46 -1.59
CA PHE A 91 2.71 10.99 -0.86
C PHE A 91 3.79 10.47 -1.80
N THR A 92 5.00 10.41 -1.29
CA THR A 92 6.07 9.61 -1.88
C THR A 92 6.34 8.42 -0.99
N TYR A 93 6.87 7.34 -1.56
CA TYR A 93 7.17 6.16 -0.77
C TYR A 93 8.48 5.50 -1.16
N LYS A 94 9.06 4.79 -0.20
CA LYS A 94 10.23 3.92 -0.39
C LYS A 94 9.92 2.54 0.13
N LYS A 95 10.16 1.53 -0.72
CA LYS A 95 9.98 0.12 -0.36
C LYS A 95 11.26 -0.46 0.24
N GLU A 96 11.12 -1.14 1.36
CA GLU A 96 12.20 -1.85 2.05
C GLU A 96 11.70 -3.23 2.47
N GLY A 97 11.86 -4.21 1.58
CA GLY A 97 11.29 -5.55 1.75
C GLY A 97 9.77 -5.53 1.72
N SER A 98 9.11 -5.97 2.79
CA SER A 98 7.65 -5.92 2.97
C SER A 98 7.14 -4.62 3.61
N TYR A 99 8.03 -3.69 3.89
CA TYR A 99 7.69 -2.40 4.48
C TYR A 99 7.75 -1.28 3.44
N TYR A 100 6.87 -0.31 3.62
CA TYR A 100 6.82 0.91 2.84
C TYR A 100 6.89 2.09 3.80
N THR A 101 7.84 2.98 3.58
CA THR A 101 7.92 4.25 4.30
C THR A 101 7.27 5.31 3.43
N LEU A 102 6.14 5.85 3.87
CA LEU A 102 5.39 6.90 3.19
C LEU A 102 5.77 8.25 3.76
N HIS A 103 5.99 9.22 2.89
CA HIS A 103 6.20 10.63 3.20
C HIS A 103 5.01 11.40 2.66
N PHE A 104 4.14 11.87 3.54
CA PHE A 104 2.97 12.63 3.16
C PHE A 104 3.33 14.06 2.73
N GLY A 105 2.68 14.52 1.66
CA GLY A 105 2.71 15.91 1.22
C GLY A 105 1.91 16.85 2.13
N ALA A 106 1.47 17.96 1.56
CA ALA A 106 0.60 18.90 2.26
C ALA A 106 -0.71 18.24 2.69
N ARG A 107 -1.11 18.45 3.93
CA ARG A 107 -2.31 17.85 4.53
C ARG A 107 -3.20 18.94 5.12
N ASP A 108 -4.50 18.74 4.96
CA ASP A 108 -5.50 19.58 5.55
C ASP A 108 -5.65 19.29 7.06
N HIS A 109 -5.99 20.30 7.82
CA HIS A 109 -6.27 20.19 9.25
C HIS A 109 -7.40 19.20 9.56
N GLU A 110 -8.35 19.07 8.65
CA GLU A 110 -9.47 18.14 8.76
C GLU A 110 -9.02 16.68 8.84
N LEU A 111 -8.07 16.27 7.98
CA LEU A 111 -7.53 14.92 7.99
C LEU A 111 -6.77 14.58 9.28
N THR A 112 -6.06 15.55 9.84
CA THR A 112 -5.35 15.36 11.11
C THR A 112 -6.28 15.19 12.31
N ASN A 113 -7.50 15.71 12.22
CA ASN A 113 -8.55 15.52 13.23
C ASN A 113 -9.23 14.16 13.12
N ILE A 114 -9.38 13.63 11.90
CA ILE A 114 -10.01 12.33 11.66
C ILE A 114 -9.09 11.19 12.10
N SER A 115 -7.81 11.30 11.82
CA SER A 115 -6.86 10.24 12.14
C SER A 115 -5.51 10.80 12.57
N SER A 116 -5.04 10.32 13.72
CA SER A 116 -3.72 10.66 14.25
C SER A 116 -2.57 10.28 13.31
N ILE A 117 -2.78 9.36 12.39
CA ILE A 117 -1.76 8.93 11.43
C ILE A 117 -1.33 10.09 10.52
N PHE A 118 -2.26 10.98 10.18
CA PHE A 118 -1.96 12.14 9.35
C PHE A 118 -1.23 13.28 10.09
N LYS A 119 -0.98 13.13 11.40
CA LYS A 119 -0.13 14.06 12.16
C LYS A 119 1.36 13.84 11.92
N TYR A 120 1.73 12.66 11.42
CA TYR A 120 3.12 12.30 11.19
C TYR A 120 3.48 12.56 9.72
N ASP A 121 4.66 13.16 9.49
CA ASP A 121 5.18 13.38 8.13
C ASP A 121 5.58 12.07 7.46
N ASN A 122 6.03 11.11 8.26
CA ASN A 122 6.49 9.81 7.80
C ASN A 122 5.78 8.72 8.56
N ILE A 123 5.28 7.74 7.84
CA ILE A 123 4.74 6.52 8.44
C ILE A 123 5.37 5.30 7.76
N ARG A 124 5.57 4.26 8.54
CA ARG A 124 6.04 2.98 8.04
C ARG A 124 4.91 1.98 8.10
N ILE A 125 4.49 1.48 6.96
CA ILE A 125 3.43 0.49 6.84
C ILE A 125 4.01 -0.84 6.38
N LYS A 126 3.39 -1.94 6.79
CA LYS A 126 3.68 -3.27 6.27
C LYS A 126 2.53 -3.71 5.39
N MET A 127 2.85 -4.13 4.17
CA MET A 127 1.87 -4.68 3.25
C MET A 127 2.13 -6.17 3.08
N THR A 128 1.11 -6.98 3.37
CA THR A 128 1.16 -8.43 3.27
C THR A 128 0.07 -8.91 2.32
N LYS A 129 0.45 -9.59 1.26
CA LYS A 129 -0.51 -10.19 0.32
C LYS A 129 -1.20 -11.37 1.00
N LEU A 130 -2.52 -11.35 1.08
CA LEU A 130 -3.35 -12.43 1.61
C LEU A 130 -3.79 -13.37 0.48
N ASP A 131 -4.26 -12.79 -0.63
CA ASP A 131 -4.63 -13.50 -1.85
C ASP A 131 -4.32 -12.61 -3.08
N PRO A 132 -4.63 -13.02 -4.32
CA PRO A 132 -4.34 -12.21 -5.52
C PRO A 132 -4.99 -10.83 -5.53
N MET A 133 -6.11 -10.65 -4.83
CA MET A 133 -6.90 -9.42 -4.81
C MET A 133 -6.95 -8.74 -3.44
N GLU A 134 -6.39 -9.34 -2.38
CA GLU A 134 -6.49 -8.81 -1.02
C GLU A 134 -5.13 -8.63 -0.37
N TYR A 135 -4.93 -7.48 0.22
CA TYR A 135 -3.71 -7.09 0.92
C TYR A 135 -4.03 -6.60 2.33
N LEU A 136 -3.31 -7.13 3.31
CA LEU A 136 -3.37 -6.67 4.68
C LEU A 136 -2.39 -5.51 4.86
N PHE A 137 -2.91 -4.38 5.31
CA PHE A 137 -2.14 -3.22 5.70
C PHE A 137 -2.02 -3.17 7.22
N ASP A 138 -0.80 -3.27 7.70
CA ASP A 138 -0.46 -3.05 9.10
C ASP A 138 0.13 -1.65 9.24
N VAL A 139 -0.61 -0.80 9.91
CA VAL A 139 -0.36 0.64 10.01
C VAL A 139 -0.16 1.00 11.49
N PRO A 140 0.88 1.79 11.83
CA PRO A 140 1.11 2.20 13.21
C PRO A 140 -0.10 2.88 13.82
N LEU A 141 -0.35 2.67 15.09
CA LEU A 141 -1.42 3.29 15.88
C LEU A 141 -2.85 2.92 15.47
N ARG A 142 -3.04 1.93 14.61
CA ARG A 142 -4.34 1.47 14.15
C ARG A 142 -4.40 -0.05 14.04
N SER A 143 -5.61 -0.60 14.10
CA SER A 143 -5.83 -2.00 13.76
C SER A 143 -5.53 -2.24 12.28
N PRO A 144 -4.92 -3.37 11.94
CA PRO A 144 -4.70 -3.74 10.54
C PRO A 144 -6.03 -3.79 9.78
N PHE A 145 -5.98 -3.45 8.50
CA PHE A 145 -7.16 -3.49 7.63
C PHE A 145 -6.84 -4.16 6.29
N VAL A 146 -7.87 -4.68 5.65
CA VAL A 146 -7.75 -5.31 4.33
C VAL A 146 -8.09 -4.30 3.25
N CYS A 147 -7.21 -4.20 2.26
CA CYS A 147 -7.40 -3.43 1.05
C CYS A 147 -7.60 -4.37 -0.13
N LYS A 148 -8.66 -4.17 -0.89
CA LYS A 148 -8.97 -4.98 -2.08
C LYS A 148 -8.42 -4.28 -3.31
N LYS A 149 -7.62 -5.02 -4.10
CA LYS A 149 -7.10 -4.55 -5.38
C LYS A 149 -8.25 -4.42 -6.38
N GLU A 150 -8.26 -3.33 -7.12
CA GLU A 150 -9.14 -3.14 -8.28
C GLU A 150 -8.53 -3.68 -9.57
#